data_d007a72e64f5d6f789c1efef3da216cb
#
_entry.id   d007a72e64f5d6f789c1efef3da216cb
#
_cell.length_a   1.000
_cell.length_b   1.000
_cell.length_c   1.000
_cell.angle_alpha   90.00
_cell.angle_beta   90.00
_cell.angle_gamma   90.00
#
_symmetry.space_group_name_H-M   'P 1'
#
loop_
_entity.id
_entity.type
_entity.pdbx_description
1 polymer ?
#
loop_
_entity_poly.entity_id
_entity_poly.type
_entity_poly.pdbx_seq_one_letter_code
_entity_poly.pdbx_strand_id
1 'polypeptide(L)'
;MRLPLLGLLLGFLSYVSALSAVGSKLLVVIEDEADKTKYSQFWNDLETRDFQITYRSPKAADLSLFLHGVPAYSHLLLLPVKAKGLGPALTPNLLVDFVNGGSNILLALSGQQAVPSAINSLLLEMDISLPADRTSLTVDHFNYDTKSAAEQHDVLLLPSPQLKKGVKNFFTVDGLIAFPHAVAQVLGNASPLLSTILKAPSTAYVYNPKDDSETVEDPFATGSQISLVSAFQARNSARFAVLGSAEALEDKWFDASVQLPGAGKKSEKASNKAFAQKLSAWTFKELGVLKVNHIEHYLNEGSQKGIKNTTEVAGIELNPTIYRIKNDVHYEIEVSEWENDHWAPFDVPAGDNFQLEFSMLSPFHRLNLQKKTQTANSSIYTTEFRTPDQHGIFNFFIEYRRPFYTNLEEKNTVTVRHFAHDEWPRSFVISAAWPWISGIWITVAGWIVFVAVWLYSKPAQPKTKTR
;
A
#
# COMPACT_ATOMS: atom_id res chain seq x y z
N MET A 1 -57.47 1.16 -20.15
CA MET A 1 -56.64 -0.04 -20.03
C MET A 1 -55.41 0.11 -20.93
N ARG A 2 -54.41 0.87 -20.52
CA ARG A 2 -53.09 1.00 -21.19
C ARG A 2 -52.06 1.54 -20.19
N LEU A 3 -51.54 0.66 -19.37
CA LEU A 3 -50.29 0.81 -18.60
C LEU A 3 -49.94 -0.57 -18.11
N PRO A 4 -49.05 -1.27 -18.74
CA PRO A 4 -47.79 -1.58 -18.15
C PRO A 4 -46.71 -1.96 -19.21
N LEU A 5 -46.26 -1.00 -19.99
CA LEU A 5 -45.14 -1.22 -20.93
C LEU A 5 -43.90 -0.38 -20.59
N LEU A 6 -44.03 0.56 -19.64
CA LEU A 6 -42.92 1.43 -19.20
C LEU A 6 -42.11 0.83 -18.07
N GLY A 7 -42.63 -0.20 -17.40
CA GLY A 7 -41.94 -0.88 -16.29
C GLY A 7 -40.90 -1.91 -16.70
N LEU A 8 -40.89 -2.34 -17.97
CA LEU A 8 -40.00 -3.41 -18.45
C LEU A 8 -38.71 -2.92 -19.11
N LEU A 9 -38.59 -1.61 -19.34
CA LEU A 9 -37.39 -1.01 -19.96
C LEU A 9 -36.35 -0.50 -18.96
N LEU A 10 -36.68 -0.51 -17.65
CA LEU A 10 -35.77 -0.13 -16.57
C LEU A 10 -35.05 -1.31 -15.90
N GLY A 11 -35.29 -2.53 -16.38
CA GLY A 11 -34.76 -3.76 -15.77
C GLY A 11 -33.44 -4.28 -16.35
N PHE A 12 -32.86 -3.67 -17.36
CA PHE A 12 -31.61 -4.11 -17.99
C PHE A 12 -30.56 -3.01 -18.11
N LEU A 13 -30.39 -2.19 -17.11
CA LEU A 13 -29.09 -1.64 -16.81
C LEU A 13 -28.40 -2.68 -15.92
N SER A 14 -27.95 -3.76 -16.54
CA SER A 14 -26.84 -4.55 -16.01
C SER A 14 -25.69 -3.57 -15.87
N TYR A 15 -25.40 -3.16 -14.63
CA TYR A 15 -24.11 -2.55 -14.34
C TYR A 15 -23.09 -3.64 -14.71
N VAL A 16 -22.52 -3.53 -15.90
CA VAL A 16 -21.29 -4.22 -16.24
C VAL A 16 -20.25 -3.60 -15.31
N SER A 17 -20.07 -4.22 -14.17
CA SER A 17 -19.07 -3.82 -13.19
C SER A 17 -17.76 -4.36 -13.72
N ALA A 18 -16.92 -3.49 -14.24
CA ALA A 18 -15.55 -3.86 -14.56
C ALA A 18 -14.88 -4.42 -13.30
N LEU A 19 -14.05 -5.44 -13.45
CA LEU A 19 -13.29 -6.03 -12.34
C LEU A 19 -12.30 -5.04 -11.73
N SER A 20 -11.93 -3.98 -12.46
CA SER A 20 -11.07 -2.90 -11.94
C SER A 20 -11.84 -1.90 -11.07
N ALA A 21 -11.32 -1.62 -9.88
CA ALA A 21 -11.89 -0.63 -8.94
C ALA A 21 -11.89 0.83 -9.46
N VAL A 22 -11.16 1.15 -10.55
CA VAL A 22 -10.96 2.53 -11.04
C VAL A 22 -11.60 2.77 -12.41
N GLY A 23 -11.94 1.71 -13.14
CA GLY A 23 -12.56 1.80 -14.46
C GLY A 23 -12.00 0.80 -15.47
N SER A 24 -12.71 0.63 -16.59
CA SER A 24 -12.45 -0.43 -17.57
C SER A 24 -11.72 0.05 -18.84
N LYS A 25 -11.53 1.36 -19.04
CA LYS A 25 -10.94 1.88 -20.29
C LYS A 25 -9.44 1.65 -20.32
N LEU A 26 -8.98 0.75 -21.20
CA LEU A 26 -7.58 0.42 -21.42
C LEU A 26 -7.13 0.91 -22.80
N LEU A 27 -6.11 1.76 -22.83
CA LEU A 27 -5.39 2.11 -24.04
C LEU A 27 -4.19 1.17 -24.22
N VAL A 28 -4.11 0.53 -25.37
CA VAL A 28 -2.95 -0.28 -25.76
C VAL A 28 -2.21 0.42 -26.88
N VAL A 29 -0.95 0.74 -26.64
CA VAL A 29 -0.06 1.32 -27.64
C VAL A 29 0.75 0.21 -28.28
N ILE A 30 0.51 -0.03 -29.57
CA ILE A 30 1.16 -1.05 -30.38
C ILE A 30 1.53 -0.45 -31.74
N GLU A 31 2.71 -0.77 -32.26
CA GLU A 31 3.18 -0.18 -33.52
C GLU A 31 2.48 -0.76 -34.73
N ASP A 32 2.46 -2.09 -34.83
CA ASP A 32 1.87 -2.82 -35.95
C ASP A 32 0.62 -3.58 -35.50
N GLU A 33 -0.48 -3.45 -36.22
CA GLU A 33 -1.70 -4.23 -35.92
C GLU A 33 -1.51 -5.74 -36.06
N ALA A 34 -0.58 -6.18 -36.93
CA ALA A 34 -0.21 -7.59 -37.06
C ALA A 34 0.34 -8.20 -35.77
N ASP A 35 1.02 -7.40 -34.95
CA ASP A 35 1.56 -7.88 -33.67
C ASP A 35 0.50 -8.20 -32.64
N LYS A 36 -0.77 -7.74 -32.82
CA LYS A 36 -1.89 -8.13 -31.95
C LYS A 36 -2.11 -9.62 -31.88
N THR A 37 -1.87 -10.32 -32.99
CA THR A 37 -2.08 -11.77 -33.08
C THR A 37 -1.12 -12.58 -32.19
N LYS A 38 0.02 -12.01 -31.80
CA LYS A 38 1.00 -12.66 -30.93
C LYS A 38 0.52 -12.74 -29.47
N TYR A 39 -0.40 -11.88 -29.07
CA TYR A 39 -0.91 -11.74 -27.69
C TYR A 39 -2.40 -12.07 -27.61
N SER A 40 -2.92 -12.94 -28.49
CA SER A 40 -4.38 -13.18 -28.60
C SER A 40 -5.01 -13.71 -27.31
N GLN A 41 -4.31 -14.61 -26.59
CA GLN A 41 -4.77 -15.13 -25.31
C GLN A 41 -4.75 -14.07 -24.20
N PHE A 42 -3.79 -13.14 -24.23
CA PHE A 42 -3.70 -12.07 -23.27
C PHE A 42 -4.83 -11.04 -23.48
N TRP A 43 -5.15 -10.70 -24.74
CA TRP A 43 -6.29 -9.82 -25.02
C TRP A 43 -7.62 -10.46 -24.61
N ASN A 44 -7.83 -11.72 -24.97
CA ASN A 44 -9.04 -12.44 -24.58
C ASN A 44 -9.20 -12.53 -23.06
N ASP A 45 -8.11 -12.67 -22.32
CA ASP A 45 -8.14 -12.63 -20.84
C ASP A 45 -8.58 -11.25 -20.32
N LEU A 46 -8.04 -10.15 -20.86
CA LEU A 46 -8.44 -8.81 -20.49
C LEU A 46 -9.90 -8.49 -20.85
N GLU A 47 -10.36 -8.91 -22.05
CA GLU A 47 -11.75 -8.74 -22.49
C GLU A 47 -12.73 -9.55 -21.60
N THR A 48 -12.34 -10.73 -21.17
CA THR A 48 -13.13 -11.55 -20.23
C THR A 48 -13.28 -10.88 -18.84
N ARG A 49 -12.35 -10.01 -18.49
CA ARG A 49 -12.37 -9.18 -17.29
C ARG A 49 -13.00 -7.80 -17.50
N ASP A 50 -13.80 -7.65 -18.59
CA ASP A 50 -14.56 -6.45 -18.96
C ASP A 50 -13.72 -5.19 -19.24
N PHE A 51 -12.46 -5.32 -19.65
CA PHE A 51 -11.68 -4.19 -20.12
C PHE A 51 -12.10 -3.80 -21.55
N GLN A 52 -12.34 -2.50 -21.72
CA GLN A 52 -12.61 -1.89 -23.02
C GLN A 52 -11.28 -1.49 -23.67
N ILE A 53 -10.77 -2.36 -24.54
CA ILE A 53 -9.44 -2.18 -25.12
C ILE A 53 -9.52 -1.29 -26.36
N THR A 54 -8.74 -0.21 -26.36
CA THR A 54 -8.55 0.69 -27.50
C THR A 54 -7.11 0.57 -27.99
N TYR A 55 -6.92 0.10 -29.21
CA TYR A 55 -5.59 0.00 -29.80
C TYR A 55 -5.24 1.26 -30.58
N ARG A 56 -4.03 1.78 -30.38
CA ARG A 56 -3.49 2.94 -31.12
C ARG A 56 -2.01 2.75 -31.43
N SER A 57 -1.60 3.25 -32.60
CA SER A 57 -0.20 3.40 -32.91
C SER A 57 0.40 4.62 -32.17
N PRO A 58 1.69 4.59 -31.78
CA PRO A 58 2.33 5.71 -31.08
C PRO A 58 2.28 7.04 -31.85
N LYS A 59 2.15 6.97 -33.18
CA LYS A 59 2.13 8.14 -34.08
C LYS A 59 0.73 8.49 -34.59
N ALA A 60 -0.31 7.83 -34.09
CA ALA A 60 -1.68 8.12 -34.53
C ALA A 60 -2.07 9.55 -34.16
N ALA A 61 -2.66 10.25 -35.11
CA ALA A 61 -3.05 11.66 -34.93
C ALA A 61 -4.19 11.85 -33.92
N ASP A 62 -5.00 10.81 -33.72
CA ASP A 62 -6.14 10.77 -32.79
C ASP A 62 -5.75 10.27 -31.38
N LEU A 63 -4.46 9.99 -31.16
CA LEU A 63 -3.97 9.56 -29.87
C LEU A 63 -3.90 10.77 -28.92
N SER A 64 -4.66 10.70 -27.83
CA SER A 64 -4.59 11.66 -26.72
C SER A 64 -4.81 10.94 -25.41
N LEU A 65 -3.95 11.21 -24.41
CA LEU A 65 -4.11 10.67 -23.04
C LEU A 65 -5.14 11.46 -22.24
N PHE A 66 -5.38 12.73 -22.60
CA PHE A 66 -6.26 13.63 -21.87
C PHE A 66 -7.34 14.21 -22.78
N LEU A 67 -8.55 14.29 -22.24
CA LEU A 67 -9.66 15.03 -22.80
C LEU A 67 -10.07 16.14 -21.83
N HIS A 68 -9.97 17.39 -22.26
CA HIS A 68 -10.28 18.55 -21.41
C HIS A 68 -9.55 18.57 -20.06
N GLY A 69 -8.29 18.08 -20.01
CA GLY A 69 -7.48 18.03 -18.80
C GLY A 69 -7.75 16.82 -17.87
N VAL A 70 -8.68 15.94 -18.24
CA VAL A 70 -8.98 14.72 -17.50
C VAL A 70 -8.44 13.51 -18.26
N PRO A 71 -7.85 12.49 -17.60
CA PRO A 71 -7.42 11.26 -18.25
C PRO A 71 -8.58 10.60 -19.05
N ALA A 72 -8.36 10.35 -20.33
CA ALA A 72 -9.35 9.72 -21.21
C ALA A 72 -9.49 8.22 -20.96
N TYR A 73 -8.43 7.60 -20.42
CA TYR A 73 -8.32 6.18 -20.13
C TYR A 73 -7.94 5.97 -18.66
N SER A 74 -8.43 4.89 -18.08
CA SER A 74 -8.07 4.49 -16.70
C SER A 74 -6.72 3.79 -16.67
N HIS A 75 -6.38 3.09 -17.75
CA HIS A 75 -5.19 2.25 -17.83
C HIS A 75 -4.50 2.43 -19.18
N LEU A 76 -3.17 2.26 -19.17
CA LEU A 76 -2.32 2.32 -20.35
C LEU A 76 -1.40 1.09 -20.37
N LEU A 77 -1.37 0.38 -21.49
CA LEU A 77 -0.38 -0.66 -21.77
C LEU A 77 0.51 -0.19 -22.92
N LEU A 78 1.80 -0.09 -22.65
CA LEU A 78 2.82 0.25 -23.62
C LEU A 78 3.59 -1.00 -23.99
N LEU A 79 3.45 -1.46 -25.24
CA LEU A 79 4.25 -2.53 -25.81
C LEU A 79 5.51 -1.97 -26.48
N PRO A 80 6.54 -2.80 -26.72
CA PRO A 80 7.75 -2.38 -27.39
C PRO A 80 7.46 -1.79 -28.78
N VAL A 81 8.14 -0.69 -29.09
CA VAL A 81 8.01 0.00 -30.39
C VAL A 81 9.39 0.15 -31.03
N LYS A 82 9.48 -0.06 -32.35
CA LYS A 82 10.71 0.10 -33.12
C LYS A 82 11.07 1.57 -33.33
N ALA A 83 10.07 2.45 -33.20
CA ALA A 83 10.27 3.89 -33.38
C ALA A 83 11.16 4.48 -32.30
N LYS A 84 12.11 5.35 -32.69
CA LYS A 84 13.00 6.05 -31.75
C LYS A 84 12.28 7.01 -30.81
N GLY A 85 11.06 7.46 -31.16
CA GLY A 85 10.21 8.37 -30.38
C GLY A 85 8.77 7.95 -30.39
N LEU A 86 8.06 8.23 -29.31
CA LEU A 86 6.65 7.84 -29.08
C LEU A 86 5.62 8.87 -29.63
N GLY A 87 6.08 9.94 -30.31
CA GLY A 87 5.20 11.00 -30.77
C GLY A 87 4.85 12.03 -29.68
N PRO A 88 4.12 13.08 -30.04
CA PRO A 88 3.82 14.21 -29.15
C PRO A 88 2.81 13.87 -28.04
N ALA A 89 2.00 12.84 -28.23
CA ALA A 89 0.96 12.43 -27.27
C ALA A 89 1.51 11.57 -26.10
N LEU A 90 2.71 10.99 -26.25
CA LEU A 90 3.32 10.09 -25.27
C LEU A 90 4.69 10.61 -24.81
N THR A 91 4.76 11.91 -24.49
CA THR A 91 5.97 12.47 -23.89
C THR A 91 6.13 12.01 -22.43
N PRO A 92 7.38 11.95 -21.88
CA PRO A 92 7.58 11.58 -20.48
C PRO A 92 6.72 12.40 -19.52
N ASN A 93 6.63 13.72 -19.70
CA ASN A 93 5.82 14.59 -18.84
C ASN A 93 4.34 14.22 -18.87
N LEU A 94 3.75 13.97 -20.06
CA LEU A 94 2.36 13.56 -20.16
C LEU A 94 2.10 12.18 -19.53
N LEU A 95 3.07 11.27 -19.57
CA LEU A 95 2.98 9.98 -18.90
C LEU A 95 3.05 10.13 -17.39
N VAL A 96 3.91 11.02 -16.87
CA VAL A 96 3.95 11.36 -15.44
C VAL A 96 2.63 12.02 -15.03
N ASP A 97 2.10 12.97 -15.81
CA ASP A 97 0.81 13.61 -15.52
C ASP A 97 -0.34 12.59 -15.54
N PHE A 98 -0.27 11.58 -16.42
CA PHE A 98 -1.25 10.51 -16.46
C PHE A 98 -1.26 9.67 -15.18
N VAL A 99 -0.07 9.35 -14.64
CA VAL A 99 0.06 8.71 -13.33
C VAL A 99 -0.41 9.63 -12.20
N ASN A 100 -0.07 10.91 -12.26
CA ASN A 100 -0.53 11.91 -11.29
C ASN A 100 -2.05 12.09 -11.32
N GLY A 101 -2.68 11.88 -12.48
CA GLY A 101 -4.13 11.83 -12.65
C GLY A 101 -4.82 10.58 -12.06
N GLY A 102 -4.06 9.67 -11.46
CA GLY A 102 -4.58 8.44 -10.82
C GLY A 102 -4.70 7.24 -11.75
N SER A 103 -4.29 7.38 -13.03
CA SER A 103 -4.30 6.31 -14.02
C SER A 103 -3.09 5.38 -13.88
N ASN A 104 -3.22 4.14 -14.37
CA ASN A 104 -2.21 3.11 -14.18
C ASN A 104 -1.54 2.74 -15.50
N ILE A 105 -0.26 2.37 -15.43
CA ILE A 105 0.55 2.04 -16.61
C ILE A 105 1.20 0.67 -16.43
N LEU A 106 1.09 -0.17 -17.45
CA LEU A 106 1.90 -1.37 -17.63
C LEU A 106 2.84 -1.14 -18.83
N LEU A 107 4.12 -1.05 -18.57
CA LEU A 107 5.16 -0.92 -19.59
C LEU A 107 5.83 -2.27 -19.80
N ALA A 108 5.82 -2.77 -21.02
CA ALA A 108 6.54 -3.97 -21.41
C ALA A 108 7.76 -3.58 -22.26
N LEU A 109 8.94 -4.08 -21.89
CA LEU A 109 10.21 -3.89 -22.59
C LEU A 109 10.57 -5.16 -23.35
N SER A 110 11.45 -5.05 -24.33
CA SER A 110 12.03 -6.17 -25.04
C SER A 110 13.50 -5.91 -25.32
N GLY A 111 14.36 -6.90 -25.07
CA GLY A 111 15.77 -6.81 -25.42
C GLY A 111 16.04 -6.93 -26.93
N GLN A 112 15.06 -7.37 -27.71
CA GLN A 112 15.16 -7.39 -29.18
C GLN A 112 14.98 -6.02 -29.82
N GLN A 113 14.36 -5.08 -29.12
CA GLN A 113 14.05 -3.74 -29.62
C GLN A 113 14.68 -2.67 -28.73
N ALA A 114 15.28 -1.67 -29.34
CA ALA A 114 15.87 -0.56 -28.62
C ALA A 114 14.81 0.26 -27.90
N VAL A 115 14.98 0.45 -26.58
CA VAL A 115 14.06 1.26 -25.78
C VAL A 115 14.09 2.72 -26.24
N PRO A 116 12.93 3.34 -26.55
CA PRO A 116 12.83 4.76 -26.91
C PRO A 116 13.39 5.67 -25.82
N SER A 117 14.06 6.76 -26.20
CA SER A 117 14.64 7.72 -25.26
C SER A 117 13.61 8.32 -24.30
N ALA A 118 12.36 8.53 -24.76
CA ALA A 118 11.27 9.01 -23.94
C ALA A 118 10.93 8.05 -22.79
N ILE A 119 10.91 6.74 -23.06
CA ILE A 119 10.68 5.72 -22.01
C ILE A 119 11.87 5.68 -21.05
N ASN A 120 13.10 5.73 -21.56
CA ASN A 120 14.28 5.76 -20.69
C ASN A 120 14.27 6.98 -19.75
N SER A 121 13.92 8.17 -20.27
CA SER A 121 13.77 9.38 -19.44
C SER A 121 12.68 9.24 -18.39
N LEU A 122 11.55 8.64 -18.74
CA LEU A 122 10.46 8.35 -17.80
C LEU A 122 10.91 7.41 -16.68
N LEU A 123 11.62 6.34 -17.02
CA LEU A 123 12.09 5.37 -16.04
C LEU A 123 13.15 5.96 -15.11
N LEU A 124 14.05 6.80 -15.63
CA LEU A 124 15.03 7.53 -14.81
C LEU A 124 14.35 8.49 -13.83
N GLU A 125 13.27 9.16 -14.22
CA GLU A 125 12.47 10.00 -13.32
C GLU A 125 11.85 9.19 -12.18
N MET A 126 11.54 7.92 -12.43
CA MET A 126 11.03 6.97 -11.43
C MET A 126 12.12 6.21 -10.67
N ASP A 127 13.40 6.60 -10.81
CA ASP A 127 14.56 5.95 -10.18
C ASP A 127 14.77 4.50 -10.64
N ILE A 128 14.43 4.21 -11.91
CA ILE A 128 14.69 2.93 -12.58
C ILE A 128 15.71 3.15 -13.68
N SER A 129 16.88 2.54 -13.54
CA SER A 129 17.96 2.60 -14.52
C SER A 129 17.93 1.39 -15.43
N LEU A 130 18.09 1.62 -16.74
CA LEU A 130 18.28 0.60 -17.75
C LEU A 130 19.75 0.58 -18.23
N PRO A 131 20.23 -0.52 -18.84
CA PRO A 131 21.54 -0.55 -19.48
C PRO A 131 21.69 0.57 -20.51
N ALA A 132 22.86 1.16 -20.59
CA ALA A 132 23.17 2.21 -21.57
C ALA A 132 23.01 1.68 -23.00
N ASP A 133 23.43 0.44 -23.20
CA ASP A 133 23.25 -0.27 -24.45
C ASP A 133 21.82 -0.78 -24.56
N ARG A 134 21.11 -0.22 -25.52
CA ARG A 134 19.66 -0.46 -25.70
C ARG A 134 19.31 -1.88 -26.16
N THR A 135 20.30 -2.73 -26.38
CA THR A 135 20.17 -4.13 -26.84
C THR A 135 20.74 -5.12 -25.87
N SER A 136 21.12 -4.67 -24.67
CA SER A 136 21.62 -5.56 -23.62
C SER A 136 20.52 -6.49 -23.11
N LEU A 137 20.90 -7.75 -22.92
CA LEU A 137 20.05 -8.83 -22.45
C LEU A 137 20.53 -9.33 -21.08
N THR A 138 19.61 -9.85 -20.30
CA THR A 138 19.94 -10.62 -19.10
C THR A 138 20.10 -12.09 -19.47
N VAL A 139 21.24 -12.67 -19.16
CA VAL A 139 21.56 -14.08 -19.43
C VAL A 139 21.92 -14.80 -18.14
N ASP A 140 21.64 -16.11 -18.10
CA ASP A 140 22.00 -16.98 -16.99
C ASP A 140 22.36 -18.39 -17.52
N HIS A 141 23.53 -18.84 -17.20
CA HIS A 141 24.03 -20.16 -17.66
C HIS A 141 23.57 -21.35 -16.80
N PHE A 142 22.83 -21.07 -15.71
CA PHE A 142 22.33 -22.10 -14.79
C PHE A 142 20.79 -22.20 -14.78
N ASN A 143 20.09 -21.10 -15.04
CA ASN A 143 18.62 -21.02 -14.96
C ASN A 143 18.04 -20.59 -16.31
N TYR A 144 18.26 -21.35 -17.34
CA TYR A 144 17.77 -21.09 -18.70
C TYR A 144 16.95 -22.25 -19.27
N ASP A 145 16.20 -22.00 -20.32
CA ASP A 145 15.45 -23.05 -21.00
C ASP A 145 16.33 -23.80 -22.01
N THR A 146 16.59 -25.08 -21.77
CA THR A 146 17.40 -25.93 -22.64
C THR A 146 16.77 -26.27 -23.98
N LYS A 147 15.45 -26.03 -24.13
CA LYS A 147 14.74 -26.33 -25.39
C LYS A 147 14.81 -25.18 -26.39
N SER A 148 14.64 -23.94 -25.91
CA SER A 148 14.55 -22.76 -26.77
C SER A 148 15.83 -21.92 -26.79
N ALA A 149 16.69 -21.99 -25.77
CA ALA A 149 17.85 -21.14 -25.59
C ALA A 149 19.11 -21.91 -25.23
N ALA A 150 19.31 -23.09 -25.82
CA ALA A 150 20.46 -23.96 -25.52
C ALA A 150 21.83 -23.35 -25.85
N GLU A 151 21.90 -22.40 -26.79
CA GLU A 151 23.15 -21.77 -27.22
C GLU A 151 23.36 -20.37 -26.63
N GLN A 152 22.25 -19.59 -26.47
CA GLN A 152 22.36 -18.17 -26.10
C GLN A 152 22.08 -17.93 -24.60
N HIS A 153 21.40 -18.86 -23.93
CA HIS A 153 20.98 -18.79 -22.51
C HIS A 153 20.21 -17.50 -22.16
N ASP A 154 19.47 -16.97 -23.13
CA ASP A 154 18.75 -15.69 -23.08
C ASP A 154 17.26 -15.85 -22.71
N VAL A 155 16.80 -17.09 -22.51
CA VAL A 155 15.47 -17.40 -21.95
C VAL A 155 15.64 -17.86 -20.51
N LEU A 156 15.39 -16.96 -19.59
CA LEU A 156 15.50 -17.25 -18.15
C LEU A 156 14.31 -18.06 -17.66
N LEU A 157 14.56 -19.06 -16.82
CA LEU A 157 13.52 -19.78 -16.08
C LEU A 157 13.56 -19.40 -14.61
N LEU A 158 12.48 -18.80 -14.16
CA LEU A 158 12.40 -18.17 -12.85
C LEU A 158 11.33 -18.84 -11.99
N PRO A 159 11.61 -19.07 -10.69
CA PRO A 159 10.58 -19.52 -9.76
C PRO A 159 9.56 -18.41 -9.49
N SER A 160 8.44 -18.79 -8.86
CA SER A 160 7.43 -17.85 -8.38
C SER A 160 8.05 -16.68 -7.61
N PRO A 161 7.58 -15.43 -7.82
CA PRO A 161 8.08 -14.26 -7.12
C PRO A 161 8.06 -14.43 -5.60
N GLN A 162 9.16 -14.08 -4.95
CA GLN A 162 9.25 -14.09 -3.49
C GLN A 162 9.44 -12.68 -2.98
N LEU A 163 8.47 -12.21 -2.20
CA LEU A 163 8.47 -10.89 -1.60
C LEU A 163 9.00 -10.92 -0.16
N LYS A 164 9.30 -9.75 0.40
CA LYS A 164 9.71 -9.62 1.79
C LYS A 164 8.61 -10.07 2.75
N LYS A 165 8.97 -10.57 3.92
CA LYS A 165 8.03 -10.89 5.00
C LYS A 165 7.21 -9.63 5.37
N GLY A 166 5.92 -9.82 5.67
CA GLY A 166 5.01 -8.72 5.99
C GLY A 166 4.36 -8.03 4.78
N VAL A 167 4.66 -8.50 3.56
CA VAL A 167 4.05 -8.01 2.33
C VAL A 167 3.19 -9.14 1.72
N LYS A 168 1.91 -8.85 1.43
CA LYS A 168 1.03 -9.81 0.73
C LYS A 168 1.54 -10.02 -0.68
N ASN A 169 1.73 -11.28 -1.05
CA ASN A 169 2.23 -11.62 -2.37
C ASN A 169 1.05 -11.93 -3.31
N PHE A 170 0.75 -10.99 -4.18
CA PHE A 170 -0.29 -11.14 -5.20
C PHE A 170 0.18 -11.88 -6.46
N PHE A 171 1.49 -12.10 -6.61
CA PHE A 171 2.12 -12.59 -7.84
C PHE A 171 2.53 -14.07 -7.78
N THR A 172 2.14 -14.77 -6.73
CA THR A 172 2.49 -16.20 -6.56
C THR A 172 1.87 -17.05 -7.65
N VAL A 173 2.69 -17.83 -8.34
CA VAL A 173 2.26 -18.79 -9.37
C VAL A 173 2.84 -20.16 -9.09
N ASP A 174 2.19 -21.21 -9.59
CA ASP A 174 2.70 -22.57 -9.49
C ASP A 174 3.54 -22.90 -10.72
N GLY A 175 4.83 -23.25 -10.50
CA GLY A 175 5.76 -23.62 -11.57
C GLY A 175 6.72 -22.50 -11.97
N LEU A 176 7.36 -22.67 -13.12
CA LEU A 176 8.38 -21.78 -13.63
C LEU A 176 7.81 -20.73 -14.58
N ILE A 177 8.36 -19.52 -14.51
CA ILE A 177 8.05 -18.42 -15.42
C ILE A 177 9.19 -18.35 -16.44
N ALA A 178 8.87 -18.37 -17.73
CA ALA A 178 9.83 -18.17 -18.80
C ALA A 178 9.95 -16.68 -19.14
N PHE A 179 11.18 -16.17 -19.13
CA PHE A 179 11.47 -14.75 -19.41
C PHE A 179 12.45 -14.65 -20.58
N PRO A 180 11.95 -14.63 -21.83
CA PRO A 180 12.78 -14.51 -23.00
C PRO A 180 13.28 -13.07 -23.19
N HIS A 181 14.52 -12.91 -23.66
CA HIS A 181 15.15 -11.63 -24.02
C HIS A 181 14.92 -10.52 -22.98
N ALA A 182 15.12 -10.84 -21.71
CA ALA A 182 14.81 -9.96 -20.61
C ALA A 182 15.76 -8.74 -20.54
N VAL A 183 15.16 -7.57 -20.40
CA VAL A 183 15.87 -6.32 -20.14
C VAL A 183 16.07 -6.15 -18.63
N ALA A 184 17.29 -5.95 -18.21
CA ALA A 184 17.64 -5.69 -16.82
C ALA A 184 17.16 -4.30 -16.38
N GLN A 185 16.66 -4.22 -15.16
CA GLN A 185 16.28 -2.99 -14.48
C GLN A 185 17.06 -2.91 -13.16
N VAL A 186 17.69 -1.78 -12.89
CA VAL A 186 18.32 -1.51 -11.60
C VAL A 186 17.50 -0.43 -10.90
N LEU A 187 16.99 -0.77 -9.72
CA LEU A 187 16.16 0.13 -8.93
C LEU A 187 17.04 0.96 -8.00
N GLY A 188 16.83 2.27 -7.99
CA GLY A 188 17.45 3.16 -7.02
C GLY A 188 16.93 2.94 -5.61
N ASN A 189 17.72 3.32 -4.62
CA ASN A 189 17.38 3.20 -3.21
C ASN A 189 16.72 4.46 -2.63
N ALA A 190 16.60 5.52 -3.42
CA ALA A 190 16.11 6.81 -2.96
C ALA A 190 14.58 6.82 -2.76
N SER A 191 13.85 6.06 -3.56
CA SER A 191 12.38 6.06 -3.53
C SER A 191 11.81 4.84 -2.78
N PRO A 192 11.07 5.05 -1.69
CA PRO A 192 10.33 3.97 -1.02
C PRO A 192 9.11 3.50 -1.82
N LEU A 193 8.78 4.18 -2.93
CA LEU A 193 7.63 3.87 -3.79
C LEU A 193 7.94 2.75 -4.80
N LEU A 194 9.21 2.40 -4.94
CA LEU A 194 9.68 1.33 -5.81
C LEU A 194 9.76 -0.01 -5.08
N SER A 195 9.33 -1.05 -5.76
CA SER A 195 9.41 -2.43 -5.28
C SER A 195 9.72 -3.38 -6.42
N THR A 196 10.58 -4.36 -6.17
CA THR A 196 10.82 -5.44 -7.12
C THR A 196 9.76 -6.52 -6.96
N ILE A 197 9.12 -6.92 -8.05
CA ILE A 197 8.22 -8.08 -8.11
C ILE A 197 9.02 -9.35 -8.39
N LEU A 198 9.85 -9.35 -9.44
CA LEU A 198 10.63 -10.50 -9.87
C LEU A 198 12.10 -10.11 -10.03
N LYS A 199 12.97 -10.82 -9.34
CA LYS A 199 14.43 -10.65 -9.40
C LYS A 199 15.06 -11.70 -10.28
N ALA A 200 16.19 -11.35 -10.89
CA ALA A 200 17.04 -12.32 -11.54
C ALA A 200 17.72 -13.24 -10.51
N PRO A 201 18.10 -14.47 -10.91
CA PRO A 201 18.92 -15.35 -10.10
C PRO A 201 20.29 -14.75 -9.79
N SER A 202 20.95 -15.24 -8.75
CA SER A 202 22.27 -14.75 -8.34
C SER A 202 23.38 -14.95 -9.37
N THR A 203 23.17 -15.86 -10.32
CA THR A 203 24.10 -16.21 -11.40
C THR A 203 23.88 -15.42 -12.68
N ALA A 204 22.78 -14.64 -12.76
CA ALA A 204 22.46 -13.85 -13.93
C ALA A 204 23.34 -12.59 -14.03
N TYR A 205 23.59 -12.16 -15.25
CA TYR A 205 24.29 -10.91 -15.54
C TYR A 205 23.78 -10.29 -16.84
N VAL A 206 24.13 -9.02 -17.04
CA VAL A 206 23.74 -8.28 -18.25
C VAL A 206 24.83 -8.42 -19.29
N TYR A 207 24.45 -8.80 -20.49
CA TYR A 207 25.32 -8.98 -21.62
C TYR A 207 24.78 -8.30 -22.88
N ASN A 208 25.66 -7.66 -23.67
CA ASN A 208 25.26 -7.09 -24.93
C ASN A 208 25.78 -8.00 -26.08
N PRO A 209 24.88 -8.72 -26.80
CA PRO A 209 25.29 -9.64 -27.87
C PRO A 209 25.80 -8.92 -29.11
N LYS A 210 25.71 -7.60 -29.20
CA LYS A 210 26.15 -6.78 -30.33
C LYS A 210 27.45 -6.03 -30.05
N ASP A 211 27.99 -6.21 -28.86
CA ASP A 211 29.26 -5.59 -28.50
C ASP A 211 30.43 -6.47 -29.00
N ASP A 212 31.07 -6.02 -30.08
CA ASP A 212 32.25 -6.66 -30.66
C ASP A 212 33.57 -6.08 -30.10
N SER A 213 33.50 -5.33 -28.97
CA SER A 213 34.73 -4.76 -28.38
C SER A 213 35.66 -5.84 -27.84
N GLU A 214 36.96 -5.69 -28.12
CA GLU A 214 38.02 -6.58 -27.60
C GLU A 214 38.22 -6.40 -26.09
N THR A 215 37.65 -5.33 -25.49
CA THR A 215 37.78 -5.02 -24.07
C THR A 215 36.59 -5.57 -23.31
N VAL A 216 36.88 -6.41 -22.32
CA VAL A 216 35.82 -6.88 -21.37
C VAL A 216 35.49 -5.74 -20.44
N GLU A 217 34.31 -5.17 -20.60
CA GLU A 217 33.78 -4.19 -19.68
C GLU A 217 33.03 -4.87 -18.52
N ASP A 218 32.98 -4.21 -17.37
CA ASP A 218 32.18 -4.69 -16.25
C ASP A 218 30.68 -4.70 -16.63
N PRO A 219 29.94 -5.78 -16.33
CA PRO A 219 28.51 -5.85 -16.66
C PRO A 219 27.74 -4.75 -15.93
N PHE A 220 26.72 -4.16 -16.59
CA PHE A 220 25.87 -3.13 -16.02
C PHE A 220 25.31 -3.50 -14.64
N ALA A 221 24.91 -4.75 -14.46
CA ALA A 221 24.42 -5.29 -13.20
C ALA A 221 24.55 -6.81 -13.16
N THR A 222 24.62 -7.38 -11.96
CA THR A 222 24.75 -8.82 -11.74
C THR A 222 23.85 -9.32 -10.64
N GLY A 223 23.38 -10.57 -10.78
CA GLY A 223 22.66 -11.31 -9.76
C GLY A 223 21.41 -10.61 -9.25
N SER A 224 21.24 -10.59 -7.95
CA SER A 224 20.05 -10.07 -7.28
C SER A 224 19.86 -8.54 -7.35
N GLN A 225 20.83 -7.81 -7.92
CA GLN A 225 20.67 -6.38 -8.22
C GLN A 225 19.74 -6.16 -9.40
N ILE A 226 19.64 -7.16 -10.29
CA ILE A 226 18.77 -7.11 -11.47
C ILE A 226 17.34 -7.37 -11.05
N SER A 227 16.46 -6.40 -11.29
CA SER A 227 15.02 -6.57 -11.30
C SER A 227 14.55 -6.85 -12.73
N LEU A 228 13.74 -7.88 -12.92
CA LEU A 228 13.13 -8.22 -14.20
C LEU A 228 11.71 -7.71 -14.32
N VAL A 229 11.03 -7.59 -13.19
CA VAL A 229 9.73 -6.94 -13.08
C VAL A 229 9.74 -6.02 -11.87
N SER A 230 9.49 -4.75 -12.11
CA SER A 230 9.44 -3.74 -11.06
C SER A 230 8.06 -3.08 -11.00
N ALA A 231 7.73 -2.58 -9.83
CA ALA A 231 6.51 -1.86 -9.54
C ALA A 231 6.83 -0.53 -8.88
N PHE A 232 6.23 0.51 -9.37
CA PHE A 232 6.18 1.83 -8.76
C PHE A 232 4.75 2.13 -8.36
N GLN A 233 4.54 2.54 -7.13
CA GLN A 233 3.23 2.98 -6.66
C GLN A 233 3.32 4.42 -6.19
N ALA A 234 2.63 5.31 -6.90
CA ALA A 234 2.59 6.73 -6.58
C ALA A 234 1.83 6.99 -5.26
N ARG A 235 2.01 8.17 -4.66
CA ARG A 235 1.32 8.55 -3.41
C ARG A 235 -0.20 8.63 -3.57
N ASN A 236 -0.71 8.93 -4.77
CA ASN A 236 -2.13 8.87 -5.11
C ASN A 236 -2.63 7.45 -5.38
N SER A 237 -1.83 6.44 -5.08
CA SER A 237 -2.12 5.03 -5.33
C SER A 237 -2.20 4.63 -6.81
N ALA A 238 -1.77 5.47 -7.74
CA ALA A 238 -1.58 5.06 -9.13
C ALA A 238 -0.43 4.05 -9.23
N ARG A 239 -0.57 3.08 -10.12
CA ARG A 239 0.37 1.96 -10.26
C ARG A 239 1.07 2.01 -11.60
N PHE A 240 2.37 1.84 -11.56
CA PHE A 240 3.21 1.74 -12.74
C PHE A 240 4.04 0.45 -12.62
N ALA A 241 3.84 -0.48 -13.54
CA ALA A 241 4.60 -1.72 -13.58
C ALA A 241 5.49 -1.75 -14.81
N VAL A 242 6.72 -2.22 -14.66
CA VAL A 242 7.67 -2.42 -15.75
C VAL A 242 7.98 -3.91 -15.88
N LEU A 243 7.61 -4.48 -17.00
CA LEU A 243 7.88 -5.86 -17.36
C LEU A 243 9.09 -5.89 -18.29
N GLY A 244 10.16 -6.55 -17.88
CA GLY A 244 11.43 -6.62 -18.64
C GLY A 244 11.39 -7.46 -19.90
N SER A 245 10.32 -8.23 -20.14
CA SER A 245 10.15 -9.06 -21.33
C SER A 245 8.71 -9.00 -21.83
N ALA A 246 8.48 -8.31 -22.93
CA ALA A 246 7.17 -8.29 -23.58
C ALA A 246 6.81 -9.64 -24.20
N GLU A 247 7.82 -10.37 -24.66
CA GLU A 247 7.65 -11.72 -25.24
C GLU A 247 7.07 -12.70 -24.22
N ALA A 248 7.28 -12.48 -22.91
CA ALA A 248 6.70 -13.29 -21.86
C ALA A 248 5.13 -13.25 -21.84
N LEU A 249 4.53 -12.24 -22.49
CA LEU A 249 3.08 -12.13 -22.69
C LEU A 249 2.58 -12.79 -23.97
N GLU A 250 3.46 -13.26 -24.86
CA GLU A 250 3.07 -13.89 -26.12
C GLU A 250 2.42 -15.25 -25.89
N ASP A 251 1.47 -15.58 -26.77
CA ASP A 251 0.77 -16.88 -26.78
C ASP A 251 1.71 -18.05 -26.82
N LYS A 252 2.86 -17.91 -27.53
CA LYS A 252 3.93 -18.91 -27.62
C LYS A 252 4.40 -19.35 -26.21
N TRP A 253 4.54 -18.40 -25.28
CA TRP A 253 5.07 -18.67 -23.94
C TRP A 253 3.97 -19.05 -22.95
N PHE A 254 2.71 -18.78 -23.25
CA PHE A 254 1.57 -19.23 -22.41
C PHE A 254 1.36 -20.73 -22.51
N ASP A 255 1.68 -21.33 -23.65
CA ASP A 255 1.55 -22.76 -23.90
C ASP A 255 2.91 -23.49 -23.97
N ALA A 256 4.02 -22.79 -23.74
CA ALA A 256 5.36 -23.35 -23.81
C ALA A 256 5.60 -24.43 -22.76
N SER A 257 6.37 -25.43 -23.17
CA SER A 257 6.89 -26.47 -22.29
C SER A 257 8.40 -26.23 -22.12
N VAL A 258 8.83 -25.89 -20.93
CA VAL A 258 10.17 -25.45 -20.58
C VAL A 258 10.93 -26.53 -19.80
N GLN A 259 12.27 -26.47 -19.81
CA GLN A 259 13.12 -27.46 -19.17
C GLN A 259 14.39 -26.82 -18.61
N LEU A 260 14.61 -26.94 -17.31
CA LEU A 260 15.84 -26.50 -16.65
C LEU A 260 17.03 -27.38 -17.01
N PRO A 261 18.25 -26.82 -17.03
CA PRO A 261 19.46 -27.61 -17.09
C PRO A 261 19.54 -28.62 -15.95
N GLY A 262 19.90 -29.85 -16.27
CA GLY A 262 20.02 -30.92 -15.26
C GLY A 262 18.70 -31.60 -14.84
N ALA A 263 17.54 -31.13 -15.29
CA ALA A 263 16.24 -31.74 -14.97
C ALA A 263 15.97 -33.08 -15.73
N GLY A 264 16.92 -33.57 -16.47
CA GLY A 264 16.79 -34.78 -17.31
C GLY A 264 15.74 -34.54 -18.40
N LYS A 265 14.79 -35.47 -18.52
CA LYS A 265 13.68 -35.39 -19.51
C LYS A 265 12.43 -34.70 -18.97
N LYS A 266 12.44 -34.23 -17.73
CA LYS A 266 11.28 -33.59 -17.11
C LYS A 266 11.09 -32.19 -17.66
N SER A 267 10.01 -31.99 -18.39
CA SER A 267 9.60 -30.64 -18.83
C SER A 267 8.34 -30.23 -18.11
N GLU A 268 8.21 -28.94 -17.81
CA GLU A 268 7.06 -28.38 -17.12
C GLU A 268 6.40 -27.34 -18.03
N LYS A 269 5.08 -27.13 -17.89
CA LYS A 269 4.38 -26.05 -18.58
C LYS A 269 4.78 -24.73 -17.95
N ALA A 270 5.08 -23.73 -18.75
CA ALA A 270 5.36 -22.38 -18.26
C ALA A 270 4.13 -21.76 -17.59
N SER A 271 4.36 -21.05 -16.49
CA SER A 271 3.30 -20.37 -15.73
C SER A 271 3.11 -18.90 -16.15
N ASN A 272 3.54 -18.56 -17.35
CA ASN A 272 3.50 -17.20 -17.89
C ASN A 272 2.10 -16.63 -17.93
N LYS A 273 1.10 -17.42 -18.35
CA LYS A 273 -0.30 -17.00 -18.39
C LYS A 273 -0.81 -16.57 -17.00
N ALA A 274 -0.58 -17.37 -15.98
CA ALA A 274 -1.00 -17.05 -14.61
C ALA A 274 -0.24 -15.84 -14.05
N PHE A 275 1.04 -15.68 -14.39
CA PHE A 275 1.82 -14.53 -13.99
C PHE A 275 1.34 -13.25 -14.67
N ALA A 276 1.09 -13.28 -15.99
CA ALA A 276 0.56 -12.15 -16.75
C ALA A 276 -0.81 -11.68 -16.22
N GLN A 277 -1.69 -12.63 -15.87
CA GLN A 277 -2.99 -12.35 -15.24
C GLN A 277 -2.81 -11.61 -13.92
N LYS A 278 -1.97 -12.13 -13.01
CA LYS A 278 -1.75 -11.50 -11.70
C LYS A 278 -1.04 -10.15 -11.79
N LEU A 279 -0.08 -10.00 -12.70
CA LEU A 279 0.61 -8.73 -12.92
C LEU A 279 -0.34 -7.67 -13.46
N SER A 280 -1.15 -7.99 -14.48
CA SER A 280 -2.13 -7.07 -15.04
C SER A 280 -3.24 -6.75 -14.04
N ALA A 281 -3.74 -7.76 -13.29
CA ALA A 281 -4.77 -7.57 -12.27
C ALA A 281 -4.29 -6.61 -11.16
N TRP A 282 -3.05 -6.77 -10.71
CA TRP A 282 -2.49 -5.82 -9.75
C TRP A 282 -2.31 -4.43 -10.37
N THR A 283 -1.71 -4.34 -11.56
CA THR A 283 -1.43 -3.04 -12.21
C THR A 283 -2.71 -2.28 -12.49
N PHE A 284 -3.77 -2.95 -12.94
CA PHE A 284 -5.05 -2.33 -13.29
C PHE A 284 -6.04 -2.25 -12.13
N LYS A 285 -5.56 -2.40 -10.88
CA LYS A 285 -6.36 -2.23 -9.65
C LYS A 285 -7.56 -3.18 -9.53
N GLU A 286 -7.39 -4.43 -9.92
CA GLU A 286 -8.32 -5.52 -9.61
C GLU A 286 -7.98 -6.20 -8.28
N LEU A 287 -6.75 -6.03 -7.78
CA LEU A 287 -6.24 -6.61 -6.54
C LEU A 287 -5.59 -5.56 -5.65
N GLY A 288 -5.66 -5.76 -4.33
CA GLY A 288 -4.93 -4.95 -3.37
C GLY A 288 -5.39 -3.49 -3.28
N VAL A 289 -6.66 -3.20 -3.56
CA VAL A 289 -7.26 -1.88 -3.37
C VAL A 289 -7.96 -1.86 -2.02
N LEU A 290 -7.55 -0.96 -1.14
CA LEU A 290 -8.14 -0.78 0.18
C LEU A 290 -9.16 0.36 0.16
N LYS A 291 -10.22 0.20 0.94
CA LYS A 291 -11.26 1.20 1.16
C LYS A 291 -11.67 1.22 2.62
N VAL A 292 -11.81 2.42 3.16
CA VAL A 292 -12.46 2.64 4.45
C VAL A 292 -13.95 2.79 4.20
N ASN A 293 -14.76 1.96 4.86
CA ASN A 293 -16.22 2.02 4.77
C ASN A 293 -16.79 2.94 5.83
N HIS A 294 -16.31 2.78 7.07
CA HIS A 294 -16.83 3.53 8.21
C HIS A 294 -15.74 3.76 9.25
N ILE A 295 -15.82 4.92 9.92
CA ILE A 295 -14.97 5.26 11.06
C ILE A 295 -15.87 5.72 12.19
N GLU A 296 -15.70 5.11 13.34
CA GLU A 296 -16.44 5.43 14.53
C GLU A 296 -15.51 5.66 15.71
N HIS A 297 -15.76 6.68 16.49
CA HIS A 297 -15.11 6.87 17.78
C HIS A 297 -16.08 7.50 18.78
N TYR A 298 -16.02 7.06 20.01
CA TYR A 298 -16.91 7.51 21.06
C TYR A 298 -16.29 7.41 22.46
N LEU A 299 -16.94 8.07 23.43
CA LEU A 299 -16.56 8.03 24.83
C LEU A 299 -16.89 6.66 25.43
N ASN A 300 -15.91 6.00 26.06
CA ASN A 300 -16.04 4.66 26.62
C ASN A 300 -15.74 4.64 28.13
N GLU A 301 -16.35 5.54 28.92
CA GLU A 301 -16.11 5.62 30.35
C GLU A 301 -17.38 5.67 31.20
N GLY A 302 -17.27 5.25 32.44
CA GLY A 302 -18.34 5.34 33.45
C GLY A 302 -19.63 4.61 33.05
N SER A 303 -20.76 5.29 33.14
CA SER A 303 -22.06 4.77 32.74
C SER A 303 -22.23 4.60 31.22
N GLN A 304 -21.35 5.19 30.43
CA GLN A 304 -21.37 5.12 28.95
C GLN A 304 -20.44 4.03 28.40
N LYS A 305 -19.81 3.25 29.28
CA LYS A 305 -18.92 2.18 28.85
C LYS A 305 -19.67 1.15 28.00
N GLY A 306 -19.18 0.95 26.77
CA GLY A 306 -19.78 0.04 25.79
C GLY A 306 -21.07 0.56 25.13
N ILE A 307 -21.44 1.81 25.36
CA ILE A 307 -22.62 2.44 24.74
C ILE A 307 -22.11 3.46 23.72
N LYS A 308 -22.56 3.32 22.48
CA LYS A 308 -22.30 4.31 21.46
C LYS A 308 -22.98 5.63 21.80
N ASN A 309 -22.22 6.71 21.88
CA ASN A 309 -22.73 8.07 22.13
C ASN A 309 -22.57 8.98 20.90
N THR A 310 -22.73 8.40 19.74
CA THR A 310 -22.83 9.11 18.46
C THR A 310 -24.16 9.84 18.37
N THR A 311 -24.18 10.97 17.68
CA THR A 311 -25.40 11.73 17.43
C THR A 311 -25.89 11.43 16.02
N GLU A 312 -27.12 10.95 15.88
CA GLU A 312 -27.74 10.74 14.59
C GLU A 312 -28.38 12.02 14.08
N VAL A 313 -28.00 12.49 12.90
CA VAL A 313 -28.61 13.63 12.20
C VAL A 313 -28.98 13.21 10.79
N ALA A 314 -30.27 13.25 10.46
CA ALA A 314 -30.80 12.87 9.15
C ALA A 314 -30.38 11.47 8.67
N GLY A 315 -30.28 10.49 9.59
CA GLY A 315 -29.88 9.13 9.28
C GLY A 315 -28.34 8.93 9.16
N ILE A 316 -27.55 9.95 9.49
CA ILE A 316 -26.09 9.89 9.51
C ILE A 316 -25.62 9.93 10.96
N GLU A 317 -24.88 8.93 11.38
CA GLU A 317 -24.20 8.92 12.66
C GLU A 317 -23.00 9.87 12.63
N LEU A 318 -22.97 10.81 13.57
CA LEU A 318 -21.88 11.76 13.74
C LEU A 318 -21.09 11.41 14.99
N ASN A 319 -19.79 11.27 14.82
CA ASN A 319 -18.88 11.06 15.93
C ASN A 319 -18.75 12.30 16.81
N PRO A 320 -18.50 12.16 18.13
CA PRO A 320 -18.21 13.28 19.00
C PRO A 320 -17.01 14.07 18.51
N THR A 321 -17.12 15.40 18.45
CA THR A 321 -16.03 16.28 18.04
C THR A 321 -15.23 16.84 19.22
N ILE A 322 -15.72 16.64 20.46
CA ILE A 322 -15.12 17.19 21.68
C ILE A 322 -14.96 16.08 22.71
N TYR A 323 -13.75 15.91 23.19
CA TYR A 323 -13.39 15.06 24.30
C TYR A 323 -12.80 15.91 25.43
N ARG A 324 -12.74 15.34 26.64
CA ARG A 324 -12.03 15.91 27.78
C ARG A 324 -10.67 15.22 27.92
N ILE A 325 -9.70 15.90 28.49
CA ILE A 325 -8.44 15.25 28.91
C ILE A 325 -8.73 14.05 29.82
N LYS A 326 -7.95 12.99 29.66
CA LYS A 326 -8.09 11.72 30.43
C LYS A 326 -9.40 10.98 30.21
N ASN A 327 -10.16 11.25 29.14
CA ASN A 327 -11.29 10.41 28.76
C ASN A 327 -10.80 9.07 28.21
N ASP A 328 -11.51 8.00 28.53
CA ASP A 328 -11.33 6.72 27.86
C ASP A 328 -12.16 6.72 26.57
N VAL A 329 -11.49 6.50 25.44
CA VAL A 329 -12.08 6.59 24.10
C VAL A 329 -11.99 5.24 23.41
N HIS A 330 -13.05 4.84 22.75
CA HIS A 330 -13.09 3.73 21.81
C HIS A 330 -12.97 4.25 20.40
N TYR A 331 -12.12 3.61 19.59
CA TYR A 331 -11.97 3.91 18.18
C TYR A 331 -12.16 2.64 17.36
N GLU A 332 -12.93 2.75 16.28
CA GLU A 332 -13.26 1.65 15.39
C GLU A 332 -13.15 2.11 13.94
N ILE A 333 -12.57 1.27 13.09
CA ILE A 333 -12.48 1.47 11.65
C ILE A 333 -12.84 0.20 10.91
N GLU A 334 -13.67 0.36 9.89
CA GLU A 334 -14.09 -0.71 9.01
C GLU A 334 -13.36 -0.60 7.67
N VAL A 335 -12.62 -1.65 7.28
CA VAL A 335 -11.78 -1.67 6.08
C VAL A 335 -12.11 -2.88 5.22
N SER A 336 -12.20 -2.64 3.91
CA SER A 336 -12.38 -3.66 2.88
C SER A 336 -11.21 -3.67 1.90
N GLU A 337 -10.94 -4.82 1.34
CA GLU A 337 -10.00 -5.03 0.23
C GLU A 337 -10.78 -5.44 -1.02
N TRP A 338 -10.46 -4.85 -2.17
CA TRP A 338 -11.03 -5.25 -3.45
C TRP A 338 -10.32 -6.49 -3.97
N GLU A 339 -11.07 -7.56 -4.19
CA GLU A 339 -10.58 -8.81 -4.78
C GLU A 339 -11.39 -9.14 -6.03
N ASN A 340 -10.81 -8.84 -7.18
CA ASN A 340 -11.34 -9.05 -8.54
C ASN A 340 -12.69 -8.36 -8.79
N ASP A 341 -13.80 -8.83 -8.24
CA ASP A 341 -15.17 -8.43 -8.54
C ASP A 341 -15.99 -7.98 -7.32
N HIS A 342 -15.46 -8.14 -6.12
CA HIS A 342 -16.18 -7.81 -4.89
C HIS A 342 -15.26 -7.24 -3.80
N TRP A 343 -15.90 -6.60 -2.83
CA TRP A 343 -15.23 -6.17 -1.61
C TRP A 343 -15.14 -7.36 -0.65
N ALA A 344 -13.95 -7.71 -0.26
CA ALA A 344 -13.62 -8.75 0.71
C ALA A 344 -13.13 -8.13 2.03
N PRO A 345 -13.17 -8.87 3.14
CA PRO A 345 -12.60 -8.43 4.40
C PRO A 345 -11.09 -8.25 4.29
N PHE A 346 -10.60 -7.07 4.65
CA PHE A 346 -9.17 -6.81 4.70
C PHE A 346 -8.54 -7.50 5.92
N ASP A 347 -7.49 -8.28 5.68
CA ASP A 347 -6.66 -8.87 6.72
C ASP A 347 -5.23 -8.35 6.65
N VAL A 348 -4.75 -7.84 7.79
CA VAL A 348 -3.37 -7.35 7.90
C VAL A 348 -2.41 -8.52 7.71
N PRO A 349 -1.43 -8.43 6.80
CA PRO A 349 -0.48 -9.50 6.56
C PRO A 349 0.30 -9.90 7.82
N ALA A 350 0.64 -11.20 7.93
CA ALA A 350 1.38 -11.70 9.07
C ALA A 350 2.73 -10.99 9.23
N GLY A 351 2.97 -10.43 10.40
CA GLY A 351 4.18 -9.68 10.72
C GLY A 351 4.10 -8.18 10.45
N ASP A 352 2.92 -7.68 10.05
CA ASP A 352 2.63 -6.25 9.94
C ASP A 352 1.65 -5.79 11.02
N ASN A 353 1.54 -4.48 11.22
CA ASN A 353 0.64 -3.86 12.19
C ASN A 353 -0.18 -2.76 11.54
N PHE A 354 -1.48 -2.75 11.83
CA PHE A 354 -2.37 -1.66 11.49
C PHE A 354 -2.46 -0.72 12.69
N GLN A 355 -2.10 0.55 12.54
CA GLN A 355 -1.88 1.46 13.66
C GLN A 355 -2.73 2.72 13.56
N LEU A 356 -3.24 3.14 14.71
CA LEU A 356 -3.84 4.44 14.93
C LEU A 356 -2.82 5.36 15.61
N GLU A 357 -2.65 6.56 15.10
CA GLU A 357 -1.96 7.64 15.77
C GLU A 357 -2.97 8.64 16.32
N PHE A 358 -2.83 8.98 17.59
CA PHE A 358 -3.53 10.10 18.18
C PHE A 358 -2.51 11.23 18.37
N SER A 359 -2.60 12.26 17.55
CA SER A 359 -1.55 13.29 17.42
C SER A 359 -2.11 14.70 17.45
N MET A 360 -1.32 15.65 17.93
CA MET A 360 -1.56 17.08 17.82
C MET A 360 -0.56 17.68 16.79
N LEU A 361 0.66 17.98 17.18
CA LEU A 361 1.77 18.35 16.27
C LEU A 361 2.71 17.16 16.09
N SER A 362 2.81 16.33 17.10
CA SER A 362 3.53 15.07 17.12
C SER A 362 2.64 13.98 17.71
N PRO A 363 2.91 12.69 17.48
CA PRO A 363 2.15 11.60 18.04
C PRO A 363 2.25 11.58 19.57
N PHE A 364 1.10 11.56 20.25
CA PHE A 364 0.99 11.27 21.70
C PHE A 364 0.81 9.78 21.94
N HIS A 365 -0.02 9.14 21.15
CA HIS A 365 -0.24 7.70 21.17
C HIS A 365 -0.08 7.13 19.77
N ARG A 366 0.60 5.96 19.69
CA ARG A 366 0.63 5.13 18.51
C ARG A 366 0.23 3.74 18.92
N LEU A 367 -0.95 3.30 18.49
CA LEU A 367 -1.64 2.14 19.02
C LEU A 367 -1.90 1.13 17.92
N ASN A 368 -1.66 -0.15 18.21
CA ASN A 368 -2.02 -1.21 17.29
C ASN A 368 -3.53 -1.47 17.36
N LEU A 369 -4.19 -1.41 16.23
CA LEU A 369 -5.59 -1.79 16.09
C LEU A 369 -5.72 -3.31 16.10
N GLN A 370 -6.69 -3.81 16.87
CA GLN A 370 -6.99 -5.24 16.97
C GLN A 370 -8.22 -5.57 16.14
N LYS A 371 -8.18 -6.66 15.39
CA LYS A 371 -9.35 -7.15 14.64
C LYS A 371 -10.41 -7.63 15.63
N LYS A 372 -11.58 -6.99 15.64
CA LYS A 372 -12.70 -7.29 16.53
C LYS A 372 -13.69 -8.25 15.88
N THR A 373 -14.11 -7.93 14.68
CA THR A 373 -15.16 -8.66 13.96
C THR A 373 -14.84 -8.64 12.46
N GLN A 374 -15.38 -9.60 11.76
CA GLN A 374 -15.34 -9.70 10.31
C GLN A 374 -16.75 -9.84 9.79
N THR A 375 -17.11 -9.01 8.82
CA THR A 375 -18.35 -9.14 8.04
C THR A 375 -18.07 -9.89 6.73
N ALA A 376 -19.07 -10.08 5.89
CA ALA A 376 -18.87 -10.69 4.59
C ALA A 376 -17.92 -9.88 3.69
N ASN A 377 -17.94 -8.56 3.79
CA ASN A 377 -17.26 -7.65 2.87
C ASN A 377 -16.19 -6.78 3.53
N SER A 378 -16.02 -6.84 4.85
CA SER A 378 -15.13 -5.95 5.60
C SER A 378 -14.61 -6.57 6.88
N SER A 379 -13.51 -6.03 7.38
CA SER A 379 -12.97 -6.30 8.71
C SER A 379 -13.05 -5.04 9.58
N ILE A 380 -13.43 -5.23 10.82
CA ILE A 380 -13.55 -4.17 11.82
C ILE A 380 -12.36 -4.25 12.77
N TYR A 381 -11.61 -3.16 12.83
CA TYR A 381 -10.44 -3.00 13.70
C TYR A 381 -10.73 -1.97 14.77
N THR A 382 -10.37 -2.27 16.02
CA THR A 382 -10.66 -1.43 17.17
C THR A 382 -9.46 -1.23 18.08
N THR A 383 -9.47 -0.13 18.82
CA THR A 383 -8.58 0.12 19.94
C THR A 383 -9.24 1.00 20.97
N GLU A 384 -8.82 0.84 22.22
CA GLU A 384 -9.26 1.66 23.33
C GLU A 384 -8.07 2.32 23.99
N PHE A 385 -8.20 3.59 24.30
CA PHE A 385 -7.11 4.33 24.94
C PHE A 385 -7.64 5.52 25.72
N ARG A 386 -6.78 6.06 26.56
CA ARG A 386 -7.07 7.27 27.33
C ARG A 386 -6.44 8.47 26.64
N THR A 387 -7.23 9.54 26.45
CA THR A 387 -6.74 10.82 25.92
C THR A 387 -5.66 11.40 26.82
N PRO A 388 -4.65 12.06 26.28
CA PRO A 388 -3.55 12.65 27.06
C PRO A 388 -4.03 13.76 27.99
N ASP A 389 -3.17 14.14 28.94
CA ASP A 389 -3.37 15.24 29.88
C ASP A 389 -3.04 16.61 29.25
N GLN A 390 -3.26 16.74 27.96
CA GLN A 390 -2.98 17.94 27.20
C GLN A 390 -4.25 18.31 26.42
N HIS A 391 -4.60 19.59 26.44
CA HIS A 391 -5.72 20.12 25.68
C HIS A 391 -5.26 20.66 24.33
N GLY A 392 -6.13 20.67 23.36
CA GLY A 392 -5.86 21.19 22.04
C GLY A 392 -6.66 20.46 20.96
N ILE A 393 -6.26 20.69 19.71
CA ILE A 393 -6.83 20.04 18.55
C ILE A 393 -6.00 18.80 18.23
N PHE A 394 -6.64 17.65 18.32
CA PHE A 394 -6.03 16.36 18.06
C PHE A 394 -6.60 15.73 16.80
N ASN A 395 -5.84 14.82 16.21
CA ASN A 395 -6.25 14.04 15.08
C ASN A 395 -6.19 12.56 15.44
N PHE A 396 -7.24 11.82 15.13
CA PHE A 396 -7.16 10.39 14.88
C PHE A 396 -6.61 10.23 13.47
N PHE A 397 -5.43 9.68 13.35
CA PHE A 397 -4.74 9.57 12.09
C PHE A 397 -4.35 8.11 11.85
N ILE A 398 -4.80 7.58 10.72
CA ILE A 398 -4.40 6.26 10.26
C ILE A 398 -3.70 6.43 8.93
N GLU A 399 -2.50 5.89 8.86
CA GLU A 399 -1.72 5.83 7.64
C GLU A 399 -1.23 4.40 7.44
N TYR A 400 -1.75 3.75 6.39
CA TYR A 400 -1.32 2.42 6.01
C TYR A 400 -0.77 2.45 4.60
N ARG A 401 0.56 2.49 4.50
CA ARG A 401 1.30 2.51 3.24
C ARG A 401 2.18 1.26 3.19
N ARG A 402 1.76 0.30 2.37
CA ARG A 402 2.49 -0.95 2.18
C ARG A 402 2.65 -1.23 0.69
N PRO A 403 3.77 -1.85 0.28
CA PRO A 403 3.96 -2.26 -1.10
C PRO A 403 2.78 -3.10 -1.58
N PHE A 404 2.35 -2.84 -2.80
CA PHE A 404 1.29 -3.52 -3.52
C PHE A 404 -0.15 -3.30 -3.03
N TYR A 405 -0.37 -2.64 -1.88
CA TYR A 405 -1.66 -2.12 -1.45
C TYR A 405 -1.82 -0.65 -1.84
N THR A 406 -3.05 -0.22 -2.11
CA THR A 406 -3.34 1.22 -2.21
C THR A 406 -3.10 1.90 -0.86
N ASN A 407 -2.60 3.13 -0.90
CA ASN A 407 -2.39 3.90 0.32
C ASN A 407 -3.74 4.20 0.97
N LEU A 408 -3.83 3.94 2.26
CA LEU A 408 -4.97 4.28 3.07
C LEU A 408 -4.52 5.37 4.05
N GLU A 409 -5.15 6.53 3.96
CA GLU A 409 -4.88 7.68 4.81
C GLU A 409 -6.21 8.29 5.26
N GLU A 410 -6.46 8.25 6.57
CA GLU A 410 -7.68 8.78 7.17
C GLU A 410 -7.34 9.68 8.35
N LYS A 411 -7.98 10.83 8.39
CA LYS A 411 -7.73 11.85 9.41
C LYS A 411 -9.04 12.44 9.92
N ASN A 412 -9.33 12.20 11.20
CA ASN A 412 -10.48 12.78 11.90
C ASN A 412 -10.00 13.72 13.00
N THR A 413 -10.42 14.97 12.93
CA THR A 413 -9.99 16.02 13.85
C THR A 413 -10.99 16.16 15.00
N VAL A 414 -10.47 16.17 16.23
CA VAL A 414 -11.25 16.35 17.46
C VAL A 414 -10.60 17.38 18.38
N THR A 415 -11.42 18.00 19.23
CA THR A 415 -10.95 18.92 20.25
C THR A 415 -10.88 18.22 21.60
N VAL A 416 -9.74 18.28 22.27
CA VAL A 416 -9.59 17.82 23.65
C VAL A 416 -9.57 19.06 24.56
N ARG A 417 -10.55 19.17 25.46
CA ARG A 417 -10.68 20.27 26.40
C ARG A 417 -10.16 19.91 27.81
N HIS A 418 -9.87 20.89 28.60
CA HIS A 418 -9.61 20.72 30.03
C HIS A 418 -10.86 20.25 30.78
N PHE A 419 -10.65 19.82 32.04
CA PHE A 419 -11.74 19.66 33.00
C PHE A 419 -12.49 20.97 33.19
N ALA A 420 -13.81 20.93 33.16
CA ALA A 420 -14.64 21.99 33.64
C ALA A 420 -14.50 22.11 35.18
N HIS A 421 -14.92 23.22 35.76
CA HIS A 421 -14.74 23.47 37.19
C HIS A 421 -15.36 22.42 38.10
N ASP A 422 -16.47 21.85 37.68
CA ASP A 422 -17.23 20.80 38.38
C ASP A 422 -16.78 19.37 38.08
N GLU A 423 -15.94 19.18 37.06
CA GLU A 423 -15.44 17.86 36.61
C GLU A 423 -14.14 17.43 37.30
N TRP A 424 -13.50 18.32 38.06
CA TRP A 424 -12.29 17.97 38.78
C TRP A 424 -12.58 16.88 39.79
N PRO A 425 -11.76 15.81 39.87
CA PRO A 425 -11.96 14.75 40.83
C PRO A 425 -11.88 15.33 42.24
N ARG A 426 -12.95 15.16 43.01
CA ARG A 426 -12.97 15.57 44.41
C ARG A 426 -12.15 14.58 45.22
N SER A 427 -11.10 15.08 45.84
CA SER A 427 -10.28 14.29 46.76
C SER A 427 -10.71 14.58 48.20
N PHE A 428 -11.16 13.58 48.93
CA PHE A 428 -11.37 13.66 50.37
C PHE A 428 -10.05 13.45 51.13
N VAL A 429 -9.01 13.04 50.45
CA VAL A 429 -7.66 12.87 51.01
C VAL A 429 -6.80 14.05 50.62
N ILE A 430 -6.55 14.93 51.54
CA ILE A 430 -5.63 16.08 51.37
C ILE A 430 -4.23 15.53 51.62
N SER A 431 -3.51 15.14 50.58
CA SER A 431 -2.18 14.54 50.68
C SER A 431 -1.14 15.45 51.32
N ALA A 432 -1.26 16.76 51.20
CA ALA A 432 -0.39 17.76 51.84
C ALA A 432 -0.81 18.16 53.24
N ALA A 433 -1.87 17.60 53.82
CA ALA A 433 -2.36 17.96 55.13
C ALA A 433 -1.63 17.30 56.32
N TRP A 434 -0.88 16.22 56.09
CA TRP A 434 -0.17 15.49 57.12
C TRP A 434 0.76 16.36 58.01
N PRO A 435 1.56 17.30 57.47
CA PRO A 435 2.37 18.20 58.28
C PRO A 435 1.55 19.06 59.25
N TRP A 436 0.39 19.55 58.78
CA TRP A 436 -0.52 20.37 59.58
C TRP A 436 -1.23 19.56 60.65
N ILE A 437 -1.71 18.38 60.29
CA ILE A 437 -2.37 17.43 61.23
C ILE A 437 -1.38 16.99 62.30
N SER A 438 -0.17 16.58 61.91
CA SER A 438 0.88 16.19 62.87
C SER A 438 1.30 17.36 63.77
N GLY A 439 1.42 18.58 63.21
CA GLY A 439 1.69 19.79 64.01
C GLY A 439 0.64 20.05 65.07
N ILE A 440 -0.66 19.95 64.72
CA ILE A 440 -1.76 20.09 65.67
C ILE A 440 -1.66 19.02 66.78
N TRP A 441 -1.46 17.76 66.43
CA TRP A 441 -1.33 16.68 67.39
C TRP A 441 -0.14 16.83 68.32
N ILE A 442 1.01 17.27 67.81
CA ILE A 442 2.21 17.56 68.60
C ILE A 442 1.93 18.72 69.57
N THR A 443 1.27 19.75 69.13
CA THR A 443 0.89 20.91 69.97
C THR A 443 -0.07 20.49 71.10
N VAL A 444 -1.12 19.72 70.77
CA VAL A 444 -2.05 19.18 71.76
C VAL A 444 -1.36 18.27 72.75
N ALA A 445 -0.50 17.34 72.28
CA ALA A 445 0.24 16.45 73.15
C ALA A 445 1.20 17.22 74.04
N GLY A 446 1.92 18.20 73.51
CA GLY A 446 2.79 19.09 74.25
C GLY A 446 2.06 19.86 75.36
N TRP A 447 0.87 20.37 75.02
CA TRP A 447 0.02 21.07 75.98
C TRP A 447 -0.45 20.12 77.12
N ILE A 448 -0.90 18.90 76.80
CA ILE A 448 -1.31 17.92 77.80
C ILE A 448 -0.15 17.59 78.70
N VAL A 449 1.04 17.33 78.14
CA VAL A 449 2.28 17.05 78.96
C VAL A 449 2.60 18.26 79.82
N PHE A 450 2.54 19.46 79.27
CA PHE A 450 2.78 20.68 80.09
C PHE A 450 1.82 20.79 81.28
N VAL A 451 0.49 20.60 80.99
CA VAL A 451 -0.53 20.65 82.04
C VAL A 451 -0.28 19.57 83.10
N ALA A 452 0.03 18.35 82.69
CA ALA A 452 0.38 17.27 83.63
C ALA A 452 1.59 17.60 84.50
N VAL A 453 2.66 18.07 83.91
CA VAL A 453 3.89 18.48 84.66
C VAL A 453 3.56 19.67 85.55
N TRP A 454 2.74 20.62 85.11
CA TRP A 454 2.35 21.77 85.96
C TRP A 454 1.51 21.33 87.15
N LEU A 455 0.52 20.48 86.95
CA LEU A 455 -0.33 20.00 88.06
C LEU A 455 0.38 19.13 89.05
N TYR A 456 1.39 18.32 88.62
CA TYR A 456 2.13 17.45 89.46
C TYR A 456 3.44 18.05 89.95
N SER A 457 3.78 19.28 89.54
CA SER A 457 4.96 19.98 90.04
C SER A 457 4.76 20.36 91.49
N LYS A 458 5.68 19.92 92.38
CA LYS A 458 5.67 20.37 93.78
C LYS A 458 6.03 21.83 93.85
N PRO A 459 5.26 22.67 94.61
CA PRO A 459 5.64 24.04 94.86
C PRO A 459 6.96 24.10 95.59
N ALA A 460 7.83 25.04 95.17
CA ALA A 460 9.13 25.26 95.83
C ALA A 460 8.93 25.58 97.33
N GLN A 461 9.42 24.76 98.14
CA GLN A 461 9.40 25.03 99.62
C GLN A 461 10.19 26.31 99.89
N PRO A 462 9.63 27.29 100.61
CA PRO A 462 10.36 28.47 101.01
C PRO A 462 11.59 28.07 101.86
N LYS A 463 12.78 28.46 101.49
CA LYS A 463 13.99 28.28 102.28
C LYS A 463 13.81 29.01 103.62
N THR A 464 13.58 28.33 104.69
CA THR A 464 13.63 28.90 106.02
C THR A 464 15.05 29.39 106.22
N LYS A 465 15.22 30.72 106.40
CA LYS A 465 16.50 31.30 106.89
C LYS A 465 16.66 30.90 108.32
N THR A 466 17.58 30.00 108.59
CA THR A 466 18.09 29.79 109.93
C THR A 466 18.97 30.99 110.34
N ARG A 467 18.61 31.66 111.38
CA ARG A 467 19.35 32.71 112.08
C ARG A 467 20.44 32.05 112.92
#